data_4a0df79006dcbbf98a8ddc9a4b8b8354
#
_entry.id   4a0df79006dcbbf98a8ddc9a4b8b8354
#
_cell.length_a   1.000
_cell.length_b   1.000
_cell.length_c   1.000
_cell.angle_alpha   90.00
_cell.angle_beta   90.00
_cell.angle_gamma   90.00
#
_symmetry.space_group_name_H-M   'P 1'
#
loop_
_entity.id
_entity.type
_entity.pdbx_description
1 polymer ?
#
loop_
_entity_poly.entity_id
_entity_poly.type
_entity_poly.pdbx_seq_one_letter_code
_entity_poly.pdbx_strand_id
1 'polypeptide(L)'
;MMKNFSASPMMKGIVEEVEISDLVLPNYTIHERGKESTDELALSILQHGLLHPINIRIKESQFEIISGIRRYLACKKLRWKKIPCHVIEVDDKDSFEISLAENIQRKNLNPIEEARAFKVYITDFGWGGVSELAHKISKSPSYVSKRLSLLELAVEIVDEISKSKISPSVAEELVYVKNHATRHEMAIEIVNKDLTVKEVRKLANALSIADATESLEYNSLMDSKENRDLKINRCFDKILTTLKITQNRIGTIIEEVDDNWIIYETLMHHKNLINNQIDIMIREQKRFNQKLKYKMP
;
A
#
# COMPACT_ATOMS: atom_id res chain seq x y z
N MET A 1 -28.00 11.15 17.67
CA MET A 1 -26.77 11.15 18.51
C MET A 1 -25.62 11.69 17.68
N MET A 2 -25.25 12.95 17.86
CA MET A 2 -24.10 13.57 17.21
C MET A 2 -22.82 12.98 17.82
N LYS A 3 -22.03 12.25 17.04
CA LYS A 3 -20.70 11.82 17.45
C LYS A 3 -19.83 13.07 17.60
N ASN A 4 -19.39 13.34 18.82
CA ASN A 4 -18.39 14.36 19.10
C ASN A 4 -17.14 14.06 18.27
N PHE A 5 -16.92 14.83 17.22
CA PHE A 5 -15.59 14.97 16.62
C PHE A 5 -14.74 15.64 17.69
N SER A 6 -13.91 14.86 18.38
CA SER A 6 -12.81 15.44 19.14
C SER A 6 -11.91 16.12 18.13
N ALA A 7 -11.87 17.46 18.16
CA ALA A 7 -10.89 18.22 17.42
C ALA A 7 -9.52 17.62 17.74
N SER A 8 -8.76 17.27 16.71
CA SER A 8 -7.34 16.91 16.85
C SER A 8 -6.69 17.96 17.75
N PRO A 9 -5.86 17.58 18.72
CA PRO A 9 -5.19 18.56 19.58
C PRO A 9 -4.46 19.53 18.64
N MET A 10 -4.86 20.81 18.64
CA MET A 10 -4.10 21.86 17.96
C MET A 10 -2.66 21.70 18.44
N MET A 11 -1.73 21.44 17.53
CA MET A 11 -0.32 21.43 17.86
C MET A 11 -0.01 22.78 18.48
N LYS A 12 0.28 22.77 19.76
CA LYS A 12 0.66 23.98 20.49
C LYS A 12 2.02 24.40 19.95
N GLY A 13 2.06 25.42 19.14
CA GLY A 13 3.28 26.00 18.61
C GLY A 13 3.19 27.52 18.68
N ILE A 14 4.32 28.15 18.69
CA ILE A 14 4.46 29.62 18.70
C ILE A 14 4.87 30.05 17.29
N VAL A 15 4.27 31.13 16.78
CA VAL A 15 4.70 31.71 15.51
C VAL A 15 5.76 32.75 15.82
N GLU A 16 6.96 32.56 15.29
CA GLU A 16 8.12 33.41 15.47
C GLU A 16 8.78 33.72 14.13
N GLU A 17 9.46 34.87 14.05
CA GLU A 17 10.32 35.19 12.92
C GLU A 17 11.72 34.59 13.12
N VAL A 18 12.10 33.64 12.26
CA VAL A 18 13.38 32.93 12.33
C VAL A 18 14.29 33.37 11.19
N GLU A 19 15.58 33.54 11.47
CA GLU A 19 16.59 33.83 10.44
C GLU A 19 16.66 32.67 9.44
N ILE A 20 16.68 32.99 8.14
CA ILE A 20 16.77 31.96 7.08
C ILE A 20 18.05 31.12 7.20
N SER A 21 19.13 31.71 7.70
CA SER A 21 20.42 31.05 7.93
C SER A 21 20.33 29.91 8.95
N ASP A 22 19.41 30.00 9.90
CA ASP A 22 19.28 29.05 11.00
C ASP A 22 18.34 27.87 10.66
N LEU A 23 17.67 27.98 9.50
CA LEU A 23 16.77 26.95 9.00
C LEU A 23 17.55 25.87 8.24
N VAL A 24 17.42 24.63 8.70
CA VAL A 24 18.00 23.45 8.05
C VAL A 24 16.92 22.58 7.41
N LEU A 25 17.28 21.96 6.28
CA LEU A 25 16.39 21.00 5.63
C LEU A 25 16.44 19.68 6.39
N PRO A 26 15.32 18.94 6.45
CA PRO A 26 15.29 17.63 7.10
C PRO A 26 16.24 16.65 6.40
N ASN A 27 16.80 15.72 7.19
CA ASN A 27 17.66 14.66 6.66
C ASN A 27 16.94 13.75 5.69
N TYR A 28 15.62 13.62 5.85
CA TYR A 28 14.74 12.81 4.99
C TYR A 28 13.75 13.73 4.27
N THR A 29 13.91 13.86 2.98
CA THR A 29 12.91 14.52 2.14
C THR A 29 12.04 13.46 1.49
N ILE A 30 10.73 13.54 1.76
CA ILE A 30 9.72 12.63 1.19
C ILE A 30 9.57 12.87 -0.31
N HIS A 31 9.87 14.06 -0.79
CA HIS A 31 9.75 14.47 -2.19
C HIS A 31 11.13 14.61 -2.84
N GLU A 32 11.32 14.12 -4.07
CA GLU A 32 12.56 14.34 -4.81
C GLU A 32 12.81 15.84 -4.99
N ARG A 33 13.93 16.31 -4.44
CA ARG A 33 14.31 17.74 -4.49
C ARG A 33 14.50 18.16 -5.95
N GLY A 34 13.84 19.22 -6.36
CA GLY A 34 14.26 20.03 -7.51
C GLY A 34 13.44 19.93 -8.80
N LYS A 35 12.33 19.22 -8.85
CA LYS A 35 11.53 19.11 -10.10
C LYS A 35 10.49 20.22 -10.30
N GLU A 36 10.16 20.99 -9.28
CA GLU A 36 9.15 22.05 -9.43
C GLU A 36 9.77 23.44 -9.34
N SER A 37 9.52 24.26 -10.35
CA SER A 37 9.88 25.69 -10.32
C SER A 37 9.21 26.37 -9.12
N THR A 38 10.01 27.09 -8.32
CA THR A 38 9.52 27.94 -7.24
C THR A 38 9.24 29.37 -7.70
N ASP A 39 9.32 29.65 -9.00
CA ASP A 39 9.27 31.00 -9.54
C ASP A 39 7.90 31.64 -9.37
N GLU A 40 6.83 30.93 -9.72
CA GLU A 40 5.46 31.39 -9.52
C GLU A 40 5.15 31.64 -8.05
N LEU A 41 5.60 30.72 -7.19
CA LEU A 41 5.43 30.87 -5.74
C LEU A 41 6.23 32.06 -5.20
N ALA A 42 7.43 32.28 -5.68
CA ALA A 42 8.25 33.45 -5.30
C ALA A 42 7.57 34.77 -5.74
N LEU A 43 7.02 34.84 -6.95
CA LEU A 43 6.27 35.99 -7.42
C LEU A 43 5.01 36.23 -6.55
N SER A 44 4.28 35.19 -6.23
CA SER A 44 3.11 35.30 -5.33
C SER A 44 3.51 35.80 -3.94
N ILE A 45 4.61 35.26 -3.36
CA ILE A 45 5.12 35.71 -2.06
C ILE A 45 5.61 37.16 -2.11
N LEU A 46 6.19 37.57 -3.22
CA LEU A 46 6.63 38.97 -3.40
C LEU A 46 5.43 39.94 -3.41
N GLN A 47 4.30 39.52 -4.00
CA GLN A 47 3.09 40.37 -4.12
C GLN A 47 2.24 40.37 -2.83
N HIS A 48 2.08 39.23 -2.18
CA HIS A 48 1.09 39.04 -1.12
C HIS A 48 1.72 38.72 0.23
N GLY A 49 3.04 38.59 0.31
CA GLY A 49 3.72 38.10 1.50
C GLY A 49 3.55 36.59 1.69
N LEU A 50 4.13 36.05 2.74
CA LEU A 50 4.02 34.64 3.12
C LEU A 50 2.73 34.44 3.95
N LEU A 51 1.65 33.99 3.31
CA LEU A 51 0.33 33.84 3.94
C LEU A 51 0.28 32.73 5.02
N HIS A 52 1.11 31.69 4.90
CA HIS A 52 1.17 30.59 5.85
C HIS A 52 2.60 30.38 6.35
N PRO A 53 2.84 30.37 7.68
CA PRO A 53 4.17 30.13 8.23
C PRO A 53 4.72 28.74 7.83
N ILE A 54 6.04 28.59 7.93
CA ILE A 54 6.74 27.32 7.72
C ILE A 54 6.71 26.56 9.04
N ASN A 55 6.36 25.27 9.03
CA ASN A 55 6.43 24.45 10.23
C ASN A 55 7.85 23.97 10.45
N ILE A 56 8.37 24.23 11.64
CA ILE A 56 9.74 23.90 12.04
C ILE A 56 9.75 23.26 13.43
N ARG A 57 10.83 22.58 13.76
CA ARG A 57 11.14 22.10 15.12
C ARG A 57 12.55 22.45 15.52
N ILE A 58 12.82 22.42 16.82
CA ILE A 58 14.16 22.54 17.34
C ILE A 58 14.79 21.14 17.37
N LYS A 59 15.91 20.96 16.69
CA LYS A 59 16.71 19.74 16.70
C LYS A 59 18.18 20.10 16.82
N GLU A 60 18.87 19.60 17.86
CA GLU A 60 20.30 19.81 18.08
C GLU A 60 20.72 21.29 17.97
N SER A 61 19.92 22.19 18.56
CA SER A 61 20.12 23.67 18.55
C SER A 61 19.94 24.32 17.16
N GLN A 62 19.36 23.62 16.19
CA GLN A 62 19.02 24.15 14.87
C GLN A 62 17.49 24.08 14.64
N PHE A 63 17.01 24.88 13.71
CA PHE A 63 15.61 24.87 13.29
C PHE A 63 15.42 24.00 12.07
N GLU A 64 14.97 22.73 12.26
CA GLU A 64 14.70 21.81 11.17
C GLU A 64 13.30 22.01 10.59
N ILE A 65 13.19 22.12 9.26
CA ILE A 65 11.91 22.31 8.57
C ILE A 65 11.15 20.99 8.55
N ILE A 66 9.94 20.96 9.12
CA ILE A 66 9.01 19.84 9.06
C ILE A 66 8.21 19.89 7.76
N SER A 67 7.64 21.08 7.44
CA SER A 67 6.87 21.28 6.22
C SER A 67 6.96 22.70 5.70
N GLY A 68 6.77 22.88 4.39
CA GLY A 68 6.87 24.20 3.73
C GLY A 68 8.20 24.46 3.04
N ILE A 69 8.96 23.44 2.67
CA ILE A 69 10.26 23.55 1.98
C ILE A 69 10.17 24.43 0.72
N ARG A 70 9.11 24.32 -0.08
CA ARG A 70 8.93 25.18 -1.26
C ARG A 70 8.82 26.65 -0.90
N ARG A 71 8.10 26.98 0.20
CA ARG A 71 7.99 28.36 0.73
C ARG A 71 9.34 28.86 1.21
N TYR A 72 10.09 28.04 1.95
CA TYR A 72 11.46 28.33 2.34
C TYR A 72 12.36 28.65 1.13
N LEU A 73 12.34 27.80 0.11
CA LEU A 73 13.16 28.00 -1.10
C LEU A 73 12.76 29.26 -1.86
N ALA A 74 11.47 29.59 -1.95
CA ALA A 74 10.98 30.80 -2.55
C ALA A 74 11.43 32.04 -1.78
N CYS A 75 11.29 32.07 -0.45
CA CYS A 75 11.78 33.17 0.41
C CYS A 75 13.29 33.33 0.32
N LYS A 76 14.05 32.22 0.28
CA LYS A 76 15.51 32.24 0.08
C LYS A 76 15.89 32.84 -1.27
N LYS A 77 15.16 32.51 -2.35
CA LYS A 77 15.33 33.12 -3.67
C LYS A 77 15.06 34.64 -3.67
N LEU A 78 14.05 35.07 -2.90
CA LEU A 78 13.73 36.49 -2.71
C LEU A 78 14.71 37.21 -1.74
N ARG A 79 15.73 36.51 -1.22
CA ARG A 79 16.73 37.04 -0.27
C ARG A 79 16.14 37.62 1.00
N TRP A 80 15.03 37.03 1.48
CA TRP A 80 14.50 37.41 2.78
C TRP A 80 15.51 37.04 3.88
N LYS A 81 15.59 37.88 4.93
CA LYS A 81 16.46 37.61 6.08
C LYS A 81 15.75 36.74 7.10
N LYS A 82 14.47 37.02 7.35
CA LYS A 82 13.63 36.31 8.32
C LYS A 82 12.37 35.79 7.66
N ILE A 83 11.85 34.71 8.18
CA ILE A 83 10.62 34.06 7.73
C ILE A 83 9.74 33.75 8.96
N PRO A 84 8.43 34.03 8.90
CA PRO A 84 7.51 33.57 9.93
C PRO A 84 7.43 32.05 9.94
N CYS A 85 7.76 31.45 11.07
CA CYS A 85 7.80 30.02 11.31
C CYS A 85 6.89 29.63 12.47
N HIS A 86 6.22 28.50 12.34
CA HIS A 86 5.48 27.87 13.42
C HIS A 86 6.38 26.82 14.08
N VAL A 87 6.85 27.10 15.29
CA VAL A 87 7.75 26.22 16.04
C VAL A 87 6.92 25.18 16.79
N ILE A 88 7.17 23.91 16.52
CA ILE A 88 6.45 22.77 17.10
C ILE A 88 7.46 21.87 17.82
N GLU A 89 7.13 21.47 19.04
CA GLU A 89 7.93 20.49 19.79
C GLU A 89 7.49 19.07 19.43
N VAL A 90 8.28 18.38 18.59
CA VAL A 90 8.00 17.02 18.12
C VAL A 90 9.30 16.24 17.95
N ASP A 91 9.24 14.95 18.16
CA ASP A 91 10.35 14.03 17.90
C ASP A 91 10.54 13.72 16.40
N ASP A 92 11.50 12.86 16.06
CA ASP A 92 11.80 12.50 14.69
C ASP A 92 10.65 11.75 14.03
N LYS A 93 9.97 10.86 14.78
CA LYS A 93 8.82 10.08 14.31
C LYS A 93 7.64 10.98 13.98
N ASP A 94 7.22 11.80 14.93
CA ASP A 94 6.09 12.71 14.77
C ASP A 94 6.35 13.73 13.66
N SER A 95 7.58 14.28 13.57
CA SER A 95 7.98 15.18 12.49
C SER A 95 7.81 14.53 11.10
N PHE A 96 8.23 13.28 10.97
CA PHE A 96 8.08 12.53 9.73
C PHE A 96 6.59 12.25 9.42
N GLU A 97 5.81 11.81 10.43
CA GLU A 97 4.37 11.55 10.28
C GLU A 97 3.59 12.78 9.83
N ILE A 98 3.89 13.96 10.41
CA ILE A 98 3.28 15.23 10.04
C ILE A 98 3.61 15.59 8.59
N SER A 99 4.87 15.52 8.22
CA SER A 99 5.33 15.82 6.87
C SER A 99 4.71 14.88 5.85
N LEU A 100 4.66 13.58 6.15
CA LEU A 100 4.06 12.56 5.29
C LEU A 100 2.55 12.78 5.12
N ALA A 101 1.82 12.99 6.22
CA ALA A 101 0.38 13.21 6.18
C ALA A 101 0.01 14.46 5.36
N GLU A 102 0.76 15.57 5.52
CA GLU A 102 0.55 16.79 4.74
C GLU A 102 0.74 16.52 3.24
N ASN A 103 1.83 15.85 2.86
CA ASN A 103 2.13 15.58 1.46
C ASN A 103 1.10 14.64 0.80
N ILE A 104 0.61 13.62 1.53
CA ILE A 104 -0.45 12.71 1.04
C ILE A 104 -1.78 13.47 0.88
N GLN A 105 -2.15 14.32 1.84
CA GLN A 105 -3.39 15.11 1.77
C GLN A 105 -3.38 16.08 0.59
N ARG A 106 -2.24 16.69 0.30
CA ARG A 106 -2.06 17.60 -0.85
C ARG A 106 -1.91 16.88 -2.19
N LYS A 107 -1.80 15.55 -2.21
CA LYS A 107 -1.53 14.74 -3.42
C LYS A 107 -0.24 15.17 -4.15
N ASN A 108 0.76 15.60 -3.41
CA ASN A 108 2.03 16.07 -3.96
C ASN A 108 2.99 14.93 -4.30
N LEU A 109 2.79 13.75 -3.70
CA LEU A 109 3.66 12.58 -3.91
C LEU A 109 3.15 11.73 -5.07
N ASN A 110 4.08 11.27 -5.90
CA ASN A 110 3.77 10.19 -6.80
C ASN A 110 3.70 8.85 -6.03
N PRO A 111 3.08 7.80 -6.60
CA PRO A 111 2.88 6.52 -5.89
C PRO A 111 4.15 5.83 -5.44
N ILE A 112 5.27 6.05 -6.13
CA ILE A 112 6.57 5.48 -5.78
C ILE A 112 7.22 6.27 -4.64
N GLU A 113 7.07 7.58 -4.61
CA GLU A 113 7.52 8.41 -3.49
C GLU A 113 6.75 8.06 -2.21
N GLU A 114 5.42 7.87 -2.30
CA GLU A 114 4.62 7.35 -1.19
C GLU A 114 5.16 6.00 -0.69
N ALA A 115 5.39 5.07 -1.62
CA ALA A 115 5.88 3.73 -1.28
C ALA A 115 7.27 3.78 -0.59
N ARG A 116 8.17 4.61 -1.08
CA ARG A 116 9.50 4.83 -0.48
C ARG A 116 9.39 5.42 0.92
N ALA A 117 8.53 6.42 1.11
CA ALA A 117 8.30 7.01 2.42
C ALA A 117 7.70 6.00 3.41
N PHE A 118 6.76 5.14 2.96
CA PHE A 118 6.22 4.07 3.80
C PHE A 118 7.28 3.04 4.18
N LYS A 119 8.17 2.67 3.25
CA LYS A 119 9.29 1.78 3.52
C LYS A 119 10.25 2.37 4.55
N VAL A 120 10.61 3.64 4.41
CA VAL A 120 11.45 4.36 5.38
C VAL A 120 10.85 4.28 6.78
N TYR A 121 9.56 4.59 6.93
CA TYR A 121 8.87 4.55 8.22
C TYR A 121 8.85 3.14 8.84
N ILE A 122 8.49 2.11 8.05
CA ILE A 122 8.24 0.75 8.55
C ILE A 122 9.53 -0.04 8.71
N THR A 123 10.42 0.02 7.71
CA THR A 123 11.58 -0.88 7.60
C THR A 123 12.85 -0.20 8.07
N ASP A 124 13.13 1.01 7.61
CA ASP A 124 14.43 1.64 7.85
C ASP A 124 14.50 2.22 9.27
N PHE A 125 13.41 2.80 9.76
CA PHE A 125 13.31 3.30 11.12
C PHE A 125 12.62 2.36 12.10
N GLY A 126 11.76 1.46 11.63
CA GLY A 126 11.00 0.56 12.51
C GLY A 126 10.06 1.29 13.46
N TRP A 127 9.56 2.47 13.08
CA TRP A 127 8.71 3.31 13.93
C TRP A 127 7.32 2.74 14.15
N GLY A 128 6.87 1.80 13.28
CA GLY A 128 5.59 1.12 13.41
C GLY A 128 5.29 0.22 12.23
N GLY A 129 4.19 -0.52 12.34
CA GLY A 129 3.72 -1.42 11.27
C GLY A 129 2.81 -0.74 10.26
N VAL A 130 2.43 -1.53 9.23
CA VAL A 130 1.50 -1.10 8.15
C VAL A 130 0.20 -0.52 8.70
N SER A 131 -0.40 -1.15 9.71
CA SER A 131 -1.67 -0.71 10.28
C SER A 131 -1.55 0.60 11.05
N GLU A 132 -0.45 0.78 11.79
CA GLU A 132 -0.18 2.01 12.54
C GLU A 132 0.03 3.19 11.58
N LEU A 133 0.91 3.02 10.58
CA LEU A 133 1.13 4.04 9.57
C LEU A 133 -0.16 4.41 8.84
N ALA A 134 -0.96 3.41 8.43
CA ALA A 134 -2.22 3.63 7.74
C ALA A 134 -3.18 4.50 8.56
N HIS A 135 -3.27 4.24 9.88
CA HIS A 135 -4.08 5.05 10.79
C HIS A 135 -3.57 6.50 10.85
N LYS A 136 -2.26 6.70 10.98
CA LYS A 136 -1.62 8.04 11.07
C LYS A 136 -1.87 8.90 9.81
N ILE A 137 -1.81 8.30 8.63
CA ILE A 137 -2.03 9.01 7.36
C ILE A 137 -3.49 8.98 6.87
N SER A 138 -4.43 8.47 7.70
CA SER A 138 -5.86 8.34 7.36
C SER A 138 -6.12 7.55 6.08
N LYS A 139 -5.40 6.42 5.91
CA LYS A 139 -5.57 5.46 4.81
C LYS A 139 -5.88 4.06 5.36
N SER A 140 -6.28 3.13 4.47
CA SER A 140 -6.45 1.73 4.85
C SER A 140 -5.09 1.01 4.90
N PRO A 141 -4.93 -0.04 5.74
CA PRO A 141 -3.75 -0.90 5.72
C PRO A 141 -3.49 -1.51 4.33
N SER A 142 -4.56 -1.86 3.61
CA SER A 142 -4.46 -2.37 2.23
C SER A 142 -3.86 -1.34 1.27
N TYR A 143 -4.16 -0.04 1.45
CA TYR A 143 -3.55 1.03 0.65
C TYR A 143 -2.03 1.06 0.85
N VAL A 144 -1.58 1.05 2.11
CA VAL A 144 -0.16 1.07 2.44
C VAL A 144 0.56 -0.17 1.90
N SER A 145 -0.01 -1.38 2.10
CA SER A 145 0.56 -2.63 1.58
C SER A 145 0.70 -2.63 0.05
N LYS A 146 -0.32 -2.17 -0.66
CA LYS A 146 -0.31 -2.07 -2.13
C LYS A 146 0.72 -1.08 -2.63
N ARG A 147 0.92 0.05 -1.95
CA ARG A 147 1.98 1.00 -2.29
C ARG A 147 3.36 0.39 -2.09
N LEU A 148 3.59 -0.29 -0.96
CA LEU A 148 4.86 -0.96 -0.69
C LEU A 148 5.19 -2.02 -1.75
N SER A 149 4.21 -2.79 -2.20
CA SER A 149 4.41 -3.82 -3.22
C SER A 149 4.85 -3.27 -4.59
N LEU A 150 4.58 -1.99 -4.89
CA LEU A 150 5.11 -1.36 -6.11
C LEU A 150 6.65 -1.31 -6.15
N LEU A 151 7.31 -1.29 -4.99
CA LEU A 151 8.78 -1.30 -4.90
C LEU A 151 9.40 -2.68 -5.22
N GLU A 152 8.58 -3.73 -5.33
CA GLU A 152 9.01 -5.08 -5.75
C GLU A 152 9.09 -5.22 -7.28
N LEU A 153 8.59 -4.22 -8.01
CA LEU A 153 8.64 -4.19 -9.47
C LEU A 153 10.04 -3.83 -9.96
N ALA A 154 10.37 -4.23 -11.18
CA ALA A 154 11.63 -3.87 -11.83
C ALA A 154 11.77 -2.35 -11.96
N VAL A 155 13.01 -1.85 -11.93
CA VAL A 155 13.33 -0.41 -11.90
C VAL A 155 12.70 0.30 -13.11
N GLU A 156 12.68 -0.33 -14.27
CA GLU A 156 12.11 0.21 -15.52
C GLU A 156 10.59 0.45 -15.37
N ILE A 157 9.88 -0.47 -14.71
CA ILE A 157 8.44 -0.35 -14.45
C ILE A 157 8.18 0.75 -13.41
N VAL A 158 8.99 0.81 -12.36
CA VAL A 158 8.93 1.85 -11.34
C VAL A 158 9.12 3.24 -11.96
N ASP A 159 10.03 3.38 -12.91
CA ASP A 159 10.25 4.63 -13.65
C ASP A 159 9.03 5.03 -14.49
N GLU A 160 8.39 4.09 -15.17
CA GLU A 160 7.19 4.39 -15.97
C GLU A 160 5.98 4.77 -15.08
N ILE A 161 5.88 4.19 -13.87
CA ILE A 161 4.90 4.62 -12.85
C ILE A 161 5.21 6.04 -12.38
N SER A 162 6.47 6.35 -12.10
CA SER A 162 6.92 7.67 -11.64
C SER A 162 6.66 8.76 -12.68
N LYS A 163 6.73 8.41 -13.97
CA LYS A 163 6.40 9.28 -15.10
C LYS A 163 4.88 9.34 -15.40
N SER A 164 4.05 8.70 -14.59
CA SER A 164 2.59 8.62 -14.77
C SER A 164 2.13 7.94 -16.07
N LYS A 165 2.98 7.14 -16.71
CA LYS A 165 2.63 6.35 -17.90
C LYS A 165 1.90 5.06 -17.55
N ILE A 166 2.15 4.52 -16.36
CA ILE A 166 1.42 3.38 -15.81
C ILE A 166 0.70 3.86 -14.56
N SER A 167 -0.62 3.68 -14.53
CA SER A 167 -1.38 4.06 -13.33
C SER A 167 -1.06 3.12 -12.16
N PRO A 168 -1.09 3.61 -10.91
CA PRO A 168 -0.80 2.78 -9.73
C PRO A 168 -1.66 1.53 -9.64
N SER A 169 -2.95 1.65 -9.98
CA SER A 169 -3.89 0.53 -9.93
C SER A 169 -3.61 -0.55 -10.96
N VAL A 170 -3.04 -0.16 -12.11
CA VAL A 170 -2.57 -1.10 -13.14
C VAL A 170 -1.27 -1.76 -12.68
N ALA A 171 -0.34 -1.00 -12.11
CA ALA A 171 0.92 -1.51 -11.58
C ALA A 171 0.71 -2.51 -10.42
N GLU A 172 -0.29 -2.29 -9.57
CA GLU A 172 -0.69 -3.22 -8.51
C GLU A 172 -1.05 -4.61 -9.06
N GLU A 173 -1.66 -4.70 -10.24
CA GLU A 173 -1.96 -5.98 -10.89
C GLU A 173 -0.69 -6.68 -11.42
N LEU A 174 0.33 -5.93 -11.84
CA LEU A 174 1.61 -6.50 -12.28
C LEU A 174 2.39 -7.19 -11.15
N VAL A 175 2.21 -6.77 -9.91
CA VAL A 175 2.87 -7.40 -8.75
C VAL A 175 2.50 -8.89 -8.64
N TYR A 176 1.28 -9.27 -9.04
CA TYR A 176 0.81 -10.66 -8.98
C TYR A 176 1.41 -11.56 -10.06
N VAL A 177 2.04 -11.01 -11.11
CA VAL A 177 2.73 -11.77 -12.16
C VAL A 177 4.10 -12.21 -11.66
N LYS A 178 4.31 -13.50 -11.43
CA LYS A 178 5.55 -14.02 -10.81
C LYS A 178 6.75 -14.00 -11.74
N ASN A 179 6.53 -14.28 -13.02
CA ASN A 179 7.60 -14.33 -14.02
C ASN A 179 8.06 -12.91 -14.38
N HIS A 180 9.34 -12.61 -14.16
CA HIS A 180 9.92 -11.28 -14.41
C HIS A 180 9.91 -10.89 -15.89
N ALA A 181 10.17 -11.83 -16.81
CA ALA A 181 10.15 -11.56 -18.24
C ALA A 181 8.73 -11.22 -18.72
N THR A 182 7.75 -12.04 -18.34
CA THR A 182 6.33 -11.80 -18.63
C THR A 182 5.82 -10.50 -18.04
N ARG A 183 6.25 -10.16 -16.82
CA ARG A 183 5.91 -8.90 -16.17
C ARG A 183 6.44 -7.69 -16.93
N HIS A 184 7.67 -7.80 -17.46
CA HIS A 184 8.29 -6.74 -18.26
C HIS A 184 7.58 -6.57 -19.62
N GLU A 185 7.28 -7.66 -20.32
CA GLU A 185 6.51 -7.63 -21.57
C GLU A 185 5.12 -7.01 -21.37
N MET A 186 4.41 -7.41 -20.32
CA MET A 186 3.12 -6.81 -19.96
C MET A 186 3.23 -5.30 -19.67
N ALA A 187 4.29 -4.86 -19.00
CA ALA A 187 4.48 -3.43 -18.73
C ALA A 187 4.66 -2.64 -20.03
N ILE A 188 5.41 -3.17 -20.99
CA ILE A 188 5.56 -2.56 -22.33
C ILE A 188 4.20 -2.49 -23.05
N GLU A 189 3.44 -3.58 -23.01
CA GLU A 189 2.13 -3.65 -23.65
C GLU A 189 1.12 -2.68 -23.03
N ILE A 190 1.13 -2.53 -21.69
CA ILE A 190 0.31 -1.55 -20.94
C ILE A 190 0.60 -0.13 -21.43
N VAL A 191 1.89 0.25 -21.53
CA VAL A 191 2.28 1.58 -21.98
C VAL A 191 1.90 1.84 -23.42
N ASN A 192 2.05 0.82 -24.32
CA ASN A 192 1.78 0.98 -25.74
C ASN A 192 0.29 1.01 -26.08
N LYS A 193 -0.55 0.31 -25.33
CA LYS A 193 -1.99 0.12 -25.62
C LYS A 193 -2.92 0.82 -24.63
N ASP A 194 -2.37 1.50 -23.63
CA ASP A 194 -3.14 2.16 -22.55
C ASP A 194 -4.19 1.23 -21.91
N LEU A 195 -3.73 0.02 -21.52
CA LEU A 195 -4.61 -1.03 -21.02
C LEU A 195 -5.26 -0.66 -19.69
N THR A 196 -6.53 -0.96 -19.58
CA THR A 196 -7.29 -0.76 -18.34
C THR A 196 -6.96 -1.81 -17.28
N VAL A 197 -7.20 -1.50 -16.00
CA VAL A 197 -7.02 -2.43 -14.87
C VAL A 197 -7.72 -3.78 -15.10
N LYS A 198 -8.92 -3.77 -15.72
CA LYS A 198 -9.67 -5.01 -16.02
C LYS A 198 -8.98 -5.89 -17.06
N GLU A 199 -8.40 -5.27 -18.08
CA GLU A 199 -7.68 -5.97 -19.13
C GLU A 199 -6.38 -6.56 -18.60
N VAL A 200 -5.61 -5.76 -17.85
CA VAL A 200 -4.37 -6.22 -17.21
C VAL A 200 -4.64 -7.36 -16.24
N ARG A 201 -5.69 -7.27 -15.43
CA ARG A 201 -6.10 -8.36 -14.53
C ARG A 201 -6.47 -9.65 -15.28
N LYS A 202 -7.19 -9.54 -16.41
CA LYS A 202 -7.51 -10.69 -17.24
C LYS A 202 -6.25 -11.34 -17.82
N LEU A 203 -5.31 -10.51 -18.33
CA LEU A 203 -4.04 -10.99 -18.87
C LEU A 203 -3.18 -11.63 -17.77
N ALA A 204 -3.02 -10.99 -16.62
CA ALA A 204 -2.28 -11.52 -15.48
C ALA A 204 -2.83 -12.87 -15.00
N ASN A 205 -4.17 -13.00 -14.94
CA ASN A 205 -4.82 -14.26 -14.58
C ASN A 205 -4.61 -15.35 -15.65
N ALA A 206 -4.74 -15.01 -16.94
CA ALA A 206 -4.52 -15.95 -18.03
C ALA A 206 -3.07 -16.46 -18.04
N LEU A 207 -2.09 -15.58 -17.85
CA LEU A 207 -0.67 -15.92 -17.79
C LEU A 207 -0.32 -16.73 -16.53
N SER A 208 -0.92 -16.40 -15.39
CA SER A 208 -0.71 -17.19 -14.17
C SER A 208 -1.28 -18.61 -14.28
N ILE A 209 -2.34 -18.81 -15.09
CA ILE A 209 -2.89 -20.13 -15.43
C ILE A 209 -1.96 -20.85 -16.41
N ALA A 210 -1.42 -20.15 -17.42
CA ALA A 210 -0.46 -20.70 -18.36
C ALA A 210 0.84 -21.12 -17.69
N ASP A 211 1.43 -20.27 -16.85
CA ASP A 211 2.62 -20.59 -16.03
C ASP A 211 2.35 -21.80 -15.09
N ALA A 212 1.13 -21.91 -14.56
CA ALA A 212 0.74 -23.07 -13.75
C ALA A 212 0.60 -24.34 -14.58
N THR A 213 0.12 -24.24 -15.85
CA THR A 213 0.00 -25.39 -16.77
C THR A 213 1.37 -25.80 -17.31
N GLU A 214 2.24 -24.87 -17.72
CA GLU A 214 3.63 -25.19 -18.11
C GLU A 214 4.44 -25.81 -16.97
N SER A 215 4.30 -25.29 -15.75
CA SER A 215 4.93 -25.90 -14.59
C SER A 215 4.33 -27.26 -14.23
N LEU A 216 3.08 -27.53 -14.59
CA LEU A 216 2.44 -28.87 -14.46
C LEU A 216 2.93 -29.83 -15.55
N GLU A 217 3.12 -29.39 -16.78
CA GLU A 217 3.66 -30.21 -17.88
C GLU A 217 5.15 -30.52 -17.66
N TYR A 218 5.97 -29.52 -17.29
CA TYR A 218 7.40 -29.74 -16.95
C TYR A 218 7.56 -30.69 -15.75
N ASN A 219 6.73 -30.53 -14.72
CA ASN A 219 6.73 -31.41 -13.55
C ASN A 219 6.10 -32.79 -13.83
N SER A 220 5.24 -32.95 -14.85
CA SER A 220 4.65 -34.23 -15.23
C SER A 220 5.67 -35.17 -15.88
N LEU A 221 6.71 -34.63 -16.48
CA LEU A 221 7.83 -35.38 -17.06
C LEU A 221 8.84 -35.89 -16.02
N MET A 222 8.87 -35.28 -14.81
CA MET A 222 9.78 -35.64 -13.70
C MET A 222 9.08 -36.31 -12.52
N ASP A 223 7.77 -36.58 -12.57
CA ASP A 223 6.98 -36.95 -11.38
C ASP A 223 7.00 -38.47 -11.13
N SER A 224 7.70 -38.87 -10.06
CA SER A 224 7.43 -40.12 -9.37
C SER A 224 6.01 -40.10 -8.80
N LYS A 225 5.37 -41.29 -8.75
CA LYS A 225 3.98 -41.49 -8.27
C LYS A 225 3.71 -40.83 -6.90
N GLU A 226 4.72 -40.76 -6.06
CA GLU A 226 4.73 -40.17 -4.70
C GLU A 226 4.49 -38.64 -4.71
N ASN A 227 4.98 -37.94 -5.70
CA ASN A 227 4.84 -36.49 -5.84
C ASN A 227 3.42 -36.07 -6.26
N ARG A 228 2.73 -36.90 -7.05
CA ARG A 228 1.30 -36.68 -7.45
C ARG A 228 0.37 -36.77 -6.23
N ASP A 229 0.60 -37.74 -5.38
CA ASP A 229 -0.23 -38.01 -4.21
C ASP A 229 -0.09 -36.88 -3.17
N LEU A 230 1.11 -36.32 -3.00
CA LEU A 230 1.37 -35.13 -2.19
C LEU A 230 0.67 -33.88 -2.76
N LYS A 231 0.65 -33.69 -4.09
CA LYS A 231 -0.04 -32.57 -4.73
C LYS A 231 -1.55 -32.65 -4.55
N ILE A 232 -2.12 -33.84 -4.68
CA ILE A 232 -3.55 -34.08 -4.47
C ILE A 232 -3.93 -33.74 -3.01
N ASN A 233 -3.16 -34.18 -2.02
CA ASN A 233 -3.41 -33.83 -0.63
C ASN A 233 -3.34 -32.33 -0.38
N ARG A 234 -2.35 -31.64 -0.93
CA ARG A 234 -2.26 -30.16 -0.84
C ARG A 234 -3.46 -29.46 -1.50
N CYS A 235 -4.00 -30.04 -2.55
CA CYS A 235 -5.22 -29.52 -3.21
C CYS A 235 -6.44 -29.65 -2.28
N PHE A 236 -6.62 -30.82 -1.63
CA PHE A 236 -7.66 -31.02 -0.63
C PHE A 236 -7.54 -30.01 0.51
N ASP A 237 -6.33 -29.79 1.05
CA ASP A 237 -6.10 -28.85 2.15
C ASP A 237 -6.44 -27.41 1.74
N LYS A 238 -6.09 -26.97 0.52
CA LYS A 238 -6.45 -25.66 0.01
C LYS A 238 -7.97 -25.49 -0.12
N ILE A 239 -8.67 -26.47 -0.70
CA ILE A 239 -10.12 -26.43 -0.86
C ILE A 239 -10.81 -26.37 0.52
N LEU A 240 -10.39 -27.21 1.45
CA LEU A 240 -10.92 -27.22 2.82
C LEU A 240 -10.70 -25.89 3.53
N THR A 241 -9.53 -25.29 3.39
CA THR A 241 -9.22 -23.98 3.98
C THR A 241 -10.12 -22.89 3.39
N THR A 242 -10.32 -22.87 2.07
CA THR A 242 -11.20 -21.90 1.40
C THR A 242 -12.65 -22.04 1.85
N LEU A 243 -13.16 -23.27 1.92
CA LEU A 243 -14.53 -23.54 2.39
C LEU A 243 -14.74 -23.09 3.84
N LYS A 244 -13.78 -23.35 4.73
CA LYS A 244 -13.83 -22.91 6.14
C LYS A 244 -13.81 -21.38 6.28
N ILE A 245 -12.99 -20.70 5.48
CA ILE A 245 -12.95 -19.23 5.47
C ILE A 245 -14.31 -18.67 5.00
N THR A 246 -14.90 -19.26 3.95
CA THR A 246 -16.22 -18.84 3.45
C THR A 246 -17.33 -19.11 4.48
N GLN A 247 -17.30 -20.25 5.14
CA GLN A 247 -18.21 -20.59 6.24
C GLN A 247 -18.16 -19.57 7.37
N ASN A 248 -16.94 -19.19 7.80
CA ASN A 248 -16.76 -18.20 8.86
C ASN A 248 -17.30 -16.82 8.44
N ARG A 249 -17.03 -16.38 7.19
CA ARG A 249 -17.53 -15.11 6.66
C ARG A 249 -19.06 -15.07 6.62
N ILE A 250 -19.70 -16.15 6.19
CA ILE A 250 -21.16 -16.26 6.23
C ILE A 250 -21.66 -16.23 7.67
N GLY A 251 -20.95 -16.88 8.60
CA GLY A 251 -21.26 -16.80 10.04
C GLY A 251 -21.26 -15.38 10.58
N THR A 252 -20.22 -14.60 10.27
CA THR A 252 -20.11 -13.19 10.67
C THR A 252 -21.27 -12.34 10.08
N ILE A 253 -21.59 -12.55 8.79
CA ILE A 253 -22.71 -11.82 8.16
C ILE A 253 -24.05 -12.17 8.82
N ILE A 254 -24.26 -13.45 9.19
CA ILE A 254 -25.47 -13.88 9.89
C ILE A 254 -25.63 -13.16 11.25
N GLU A 255 -24.52 -12.95 11.97
CA GLU A 255 -24.52 -12.23 13.26
C GLU A 255 -24.81 -10.72 13.10
N GLU A 256 -24.56 -10.16 11.91
CA GLU A 256 -24.82 -8.75 11.60
C GLU A 256 -26.26 -8.49 11.04
N VAL A 257 -26.97 -9.54 10.63
CA VAL A 257 -28.33 -9.43 10.03
C VAL A 257 -29.41 -9.63 11.10
N ASP A 258 -29.70 -8.53 11.85
CA ASP A 258 -30.69 -8.60 12.95
C ASP A 258 -32.16 -8.53 12.52
N ASP A 259 -32.51 -7.95 11.34
CA ASP A 259 -33.89 -7.56 11.03
C ASP A 259 -34.50 -8.21 9.78
N ASN A 260 -33.80 -9.03 9.04
CA ASN A 260 -34.31 -9.61 7.79
C ASN A 260 -34.26 -11.16 7.81
N TRP A 261 -35.37 -11.77 8.23
CA TRP A 261 -35.45 -13.22 8.35
C TRP A 261 -35.26 -13.97 7.03
N ILE A 262 -35.61 -13.39 5.86
CA ILE A 262 -35.43 -14.01 4.55
C ILE A 262 -33.94 -14.11 4.23
N ILE A 263 -33.18 -13.04 4.48
CA ILE A 263 -31.71 -13.03 4.29
C ILE A 263 -31.06 -14.01 5.28
N TYR A 264 -31.46 -13.99 6.54
CA TYR A 264 -30.99 -14.91 7.56
C TYR A 264 -31.18 -16.38 7.16
N GLU A 265 -32.40 -16.76 6.73
CA GLU A 265 -32.70 -18.12 6.31
C GLU A 265 -31.89 -18.55 5.08
N THR A 266 -31.75 -17.65 4.10
CA THR A 266 -30.93 -17.89 2.91
C THR A 266 -29.46 -18.11 3.26
N LEU A 267 -28.88 -17.28 4.13
CA LEU A 267 -27.51 -17.40 4.58
C LEU A 267 -27.27 -18.66 5.41
N MET A 268 -28.22 -19.02 6.28
CA MET A 268 -28.19 -20.28 7.05
C MET A 268 -28.25 -21.50 6.14
N HIS A 269 -29.09 -21.48 5.09
CA HIS A 269 -29.13 -22.54 4.09
C HIS A 269 -27.78 -22.69 3.39
N HIS A 270 -27.15 -21.59 2.93
CA HIS A 270 -25.82 -21.61 2.30
C HIS A 270 -24.72 -22.08 3.26
N LYS A 271 -24.76 -21.66 4.52
CA LYS A 271 -23.82 -22.14 5.57
C LYS A 271 -23.91 -23.65 5.74
N ASN A 272 -25.12 -24.21 5.74
CA ASN A 272 -25.34 -25.66 5.85
C ASN A 272 -24.86 -26.41 4.60
N LEU A 273 -25.06 -25.86 3.40
CA LEU A 273 -24.51 -26.43 2.17
C LEU A 273 -22.97 -26.50 2.20
N ILE A 274 -22.32 -25.43 2.65
CA ILE A 274 -20.85 -25.39 2.79
C ILE A 274 -20.36 -26.39 3.83
N ASN A 275 -21.07 -26.54 4.96
CA ASN A 275 -20.76 -27.57 5.97
C ASN A 275 -20.81 -28.97 5.37
N ASN A 276 -21.84 -29.27 4.63
CA ASN A 276 -21.98 -30.57 3.95
C ASN A 276 -20.84 -30.81 2.95
N GLN A 277 -20.43 -29.77 2.20
CA GLN A 277 -19.29 -29.85 1.28
C GLN A 277 -17.96 -30.10 2.01
N ILE A 278 -17.74 -29.43 3.13
CA ILE A 278 -16.56 -29.64 3.99
C ILE A 278 -16.51 -31.10 4.45
N ASP A 279 -17.61 -31.67 4.92
CA ASP A 279 -17.69 -33.04 5.40
C ASP A 279 -17.44 -34.04 4.26
N ILE A 280 -17.97 -33.80 3.08
CA ILE A 280 -17.72 -34.62 1.90
C ILE A 280 -16.23 -34.60 1.55
N MET A 281 -15.61 -33.41 1.47
CA MET A 281 -14.20 -33.26 1.15
C MET A 281 -13.28 -33.93 2.16
N ILE A 282 -13.58 -33.84 3.47
CA ILE A 282 -12.85 -34.53 4.52
C ILE A 282 -12.94 -36.06 4.36
N ARG A 283 -14.13 -36.60 4.01
CA ARG A 283 -14.31 -38.05 3.78
C ARG A 283 -13.52 -38.50 2.56
N GLU A 284 -13.55 -37.73 1.47
CA GLU A 284 -12.83 -38.07 0.23
C GLU A 284 -11.30 -38.00 0.46
N GLN A 285 -10.80 -37.00 1.17
CA GLN A 285 -9.39 -36.92 1.56
C GLN A 285 -8.97 -38.14 2.41
N LYS A 286 -9.79 -38.53 3.39
CA LYS A 286 -9.51 -39.72 4.20
C LYS A 286 -9.49 -40.98 3.35
N ARG A 287 -10.45 -41.16 2.44
CA ARG A 287 -10.50 -42.30 1.50
C ARG A 287 -9.27 -42.34 0.59
N PHE A 288 -8.86 -41.19 0.10
CA PHE A 288 -7.64 -41.06 -0.72
C PHE A 288 -6.41 -41.48 0.08
N ASN A 289 -6.25 -40.96 1.28
CA ASN A 289 -5.12 -41.29 2.17
C ASN A 289 -5.11 -42.78 2.59
N GLN A 290 -6.27 -43.40 2.81
CA GLN A 290 -6.37 -44.85 3.06
C GLN A 290 -5.92 -45.64 1.85
N LYS A 291 -6.36 -45.31 0.63
CA LYS A 291 -5.90 -45.97 -0.61
C LYS A 291 -4.39 -45.87 -0.83
N LEU A 292 -3.75 -44.77 -0.39
CA LEU A 292 -2.30 -44.63 -0.43
C LEU A 292 -1.61 -45.60 0.51
N LYS A 293 -2.12 -45.78 1.77
CA LYS A 293 -1.56 -46.73 2.74
C LYS A 293 -1.65 -48.19 2.28
N TYR A 294 -2.70 -48.57 1.56
CA TYR A 294 -2.86 -49.93 1.03
C TYR A 294 -2.08 -50.17 -0.29
N LYS A 295 -1.45 -49.13 -0.87
CA LYS A 295 -0.63 -49.24 -2.10
C LYS A 295 0.88 -49.25 -1.81
N MET A 296 1.30 -49.11 -0.56
CA MET A 296 2.68 -49.35 -0.16
C MET A 296 2.85 -50.85 0.09
N PRO A 297 3.80 -51.51 -0.56
CA PRO A 297 4.10 -52.95 -0.33
C PRO A 297 4.65 -53.20 1.06
#